data_09bb75b19708c4d9bfde02d0b97bcc35
#
_entry.id   09bb75b19708c4d9bfde02d0b97bcc35
#
_cell.length_a   1.000
_cell.length_b   1.000
_cell.length_c   1.000
_cell.angle_alpha   90.00
_cell.angle_beta   90.00
_cell.angle_gamma   90.00
#
_symmetry.space_group_name_H-M   'P 1'
#
loop_
_entity.id
_entity.type
_entity.pdbx_description
1 polymer ?
#
loop_
_entity_poly.entity_id
_entity_poly.type
_entity_poly.pdbx_seq_one_letter_code
_entity_poly.pdbx_strand_id
1 'polypeptide(L)'
;MPFFTDQMNRTIDIPEKPQRIISLVPSKTELLVDLGLEDRLVGLTKFCVHPKGLKKQKTIIGGTKNFHFDKIAALQPDLIIGNKEENYQEGIALLEKKYPVWMSDIYTLEDAFEMIKGIGAITGTAAQAERLIHEINQDMAFLSQGARGTAVYLIWKDPMMAVGPQTFIHDMLGRAGFINLVQEPRYPELSMEDLKNLSPDFLLLSSEPFPFKQKHIDEFAAQLPQTHTQLVDGELFSWYGSRLRYFREYVEGLN
;
A
#
# COMPACT_ATOMS: atom_id res chain seq x y z
N MET A 1 -15.63 26.43 -3.08
CA MET A 1 -14.56 25.42 -2.93
C MET A 1 -14.41 24.68 -4.25
N PRO A 2 -13.22 24.29 -4.67
CA PRO A 2 -13.07 23.50 -5.89
C PRO A 2 -13.55 22.06 -5.70
N PHE A 3 -14.08 21.48 -6.78
CA PHE A 3 -14.50 20.09 -6.82
C PHE A 3 -13.37 19.23 -7.37
N PHE A 4 -13.11 18.10 -6.72
CA PHE A 4 -12.13 17.12 -7.15
C PHE A 4 -12.79 15.75 -7.28
N THR A 5 -12.33 14.95 -8.21
CA THR A 5 -12.77 13.57 -8.38
C THR A 5 -11.72 12.64 -7.78
N ASP A 6 -12.15 11.67 -6.96
CA ASP A 6 -11.27 10.64 -6.42
C ASP A 6 -11.23 9.39 -7.31
N GLN A 7 -10.40 8.40 -6.95
CA GLN A 7 -10.28 7.18 -7.74
C GLN A 7 -11.49 6.23 -7.62
N MET A 8 -12.47 6.56 -6.79
CA MET A 8 -13.77 5.89 -6.76
C MET A 8 -14.83 6.63 -7.61
N ASN A 9 -14.41 7.56 -8.48
CA ASN A 9 -15.26 8.41 -9.33
C ASN A 9 -16.27 9.25 -8.55
N ARG A 10 -15.93 9.68 -7.33
CA ARG A 10 -16.78 10.53 -6.51
C ARG A 10 -16.30 11.97 -6.58
N THR A 11 -17.24 12.90 -6.71
CA THR A 11 -16.93 14.34 -6.68
C THR A 11 -16.98 14.83 -5.24
N ILE A 12 -15.91 15.47 -4.79
CA ILE A 12 -15.73 15.90 -3.41
C ILE A 12 -15.40 17.39 -3.40
N ASP A 13 -16.10 18.15 -2.56
CA ASP A 13 -15.81 19.55 -2.30
C ASP A 13 -14.72 19.65 -1.24
N ILE A 14 -13.52 20.09 -1.63
CA ILE A 14 -12.34 20.17 -0.75
C ILE A 14 -11.90 21.62 -0.67
N PRO A 15 -11.53 22.15 0.51
CA PRO A 15 -10.93 23.47 0.64
C PRO A 15 -9.68 23.60 -0.24
N GLU A 16 -9.44 24.77 -0.80
CA GLU A 16 -8.32 25.01 -1.74
C GLU A 16 -6.95 24.64 -1.16
N LYS A 17 -6.75 24.74 0.13
CA LYS A 17 -5.54 24.35 0.86
C LYS A 17 -5.92 23.74 2.21
N PRO A 18 -6.29 22.46 2.27
CA PRO A 18 -6.64 21.82 3.53
C PRO A 18 -5.49 21.91 4.54
N GLN A 19 -5.80 22.29 5.77
CA GLN A 19 -4.83 22.53 6.84
C GLN A 19 -4.89 21.47 7.95
N ARG A 20 -5.96 20.67 7.99
CA ARG A 20 -6.21 19.69 9.04
C ARG A 20 -6.51 18.33 8.42
N ILE A 21 -5.44 17.68 7.97
CA ILE A 21 -5.51 16.43 7.22
C ILE A 21 -5.46 15.24 8.18
N ILE A 22 -6.34 14.27 7.97
CA ILE A 22 -6.26 12.94 8.61
C ILE A 22 -5.92 11.90 7.55
N SER A 23 -4.90 11.07 7.84
CA SER A 23 -4.54 9.92 7.02
C SER A 23 -5.04 8.62 7.66
N LEU A 24 -5.84 7.86 6.91
CA LEU A 24 -6.39 6.57 7.35
C LEU A 24 -5.52 5.37 6.96
N VAL A 25 -4.38 5.60 6.26
CA VAL A 25 -3.55 4.56 5.68
C VAL A 25 -2.07 4.86 5.89
N PRO A 26 -1.25 3.88 6.32
CA PRO A 26 0.17 4.08 6.59
C PRO A 26 0.98 4.62 5.40
N SER A 27 0.85 4.01 4.22
CA SER A 27 1.55 4.41 3.00
C SER A 27 1.24 5.86 2.59
N LYS A 28 0.00 6.32 2.79
CA LYS A 28 -0.39 7.70 2.53
C LYS A 28 0.11 8.67 3.59
N THR A 29 0.26 8.21 4.83
CA THR A 29 0.88 9.03 5.88
C THR A 29 2.32 9.37 5.51
N GLU A 30 3.10 8.40 5.07
CA GLU A 30 4.46 8.59 4.60
C GLU A 30 4.49 9.53 3.38
N LEU A 31 3.63 9.27 2.39
CA LEU A 31 3.49 10.13 1.21
C LEU A 31 3.20 11.59 1.56
N LEU A 32 2.25 11.85 2.47
CA LEU A 32 1.91 13.21 2.89
C LEU A 32 3.11 13.93 3.51
N VAL A 33 3.90 13.24 4.33
CA VAL A 33 5.13 13.81 4.91
C VAL A 33 6.15 14.12 3.82
N ASP A 34 6.37 13.22 2.88
CA ASP A 34 7.30 13.41 1.76
C ASP A 34 6.86 14.52 0.79
N LEU A 35 5.57 14.81 0.71
CA LEU A 35 5.03 15.97 0.00
C LEU A 35 5.15 17.29 0.79
N GLY A 36 5.71 17.25 2.01
CA GLY A 36 5.91 18.43 2.86
C GLY A 36 4.68 18.86 3.65
N LEU A 37 3.76 17.92 3.94
CA LEU A 37 2.48 18.21 4.61
C LEU A 37 2.45 17.77 6.08
N GLU A 38 3.61 17.49 6.69
CA GLU A 38 3.68 17.02 8.09
C GLU A 38 2.96 17.97 9.07
N ASP A 39 3.13 19.28 8.90
CA ASP A 39 2.50 20.28 9.79
C ASP A 39 0.97 20.30 9.66
N ARG A 40 0.43 19.93 8.50
CA ARG A 40 -1.01 19.86 8.25
C ARG A 40 -1.62 18.52 8.66
N LEU A 41 -0.81 17.49 8.88
CA LEU A 41 -1.25 16.18 9.32
C LEU A 41 -1.58 16.23 10.82
N VAL A 42 -2.87 16.14 11.17
CA VAL A 42 -3.35 16.23 12.56
C VAL A 42 -3.72 14.88 13.17
N GLY A 43 -3.99 13.85 12.35
CA GLY A 43 -4.36 12.52 12.81
C GLY A 43 -3.91 11.43 11.85
N LEU A 44 -3.57 10.27 12.42
CA LEU A 44 -3.10 9.09 11.68
C LEU A 44 -3.45 7.79 12.40
N THR A 45 -3.33 6.65 11.72
CA THR A 45 -3.62 5.35 12.32
C THR A 45 -2.45 4.84 13.18
N LYS A 46 -2.74 3.90 14.09
CA LYS A 46 -1.71 3.24 14.92
C LYS A 46 -0.65 2.48 14.11
N PHE A 47 -0.94 2.16 12.85
CA PHE A 47 -0.06 1.41 11.95
C PHE A 47 0.90 2.30 11.15
N CYS A 48 0.80 3.62 11.26
CA CYS A 48 1.71 4.56 10.61
C CYS A 48 3.08 4.52 11.30
N VAL A 49 4.00 3.71 10.80
CA VAL A 49 5.34 3.50 11.36
C VAL A 49 6.40 4.39 10.73
N HIS A 50 6.12 4.96 9.57
CA HIS A 50 6.98 5.89 8.85
C HIS A 50 6.34 7.28 8.70
N PRO A 51 7.17 8.35 8.83
CA PRO A 51 8.54 8.34 9.36
C PRO A 51 8.58 8.02 10.86
N LYS A 52 9.74 7.51 11.32
CA LYS A 52 9.93 7.17 12.73
C LYS A 52 9.69 8.39 13.62
N GLY A 53 8.91 8.18 14.69
CA GLY A 53 8.63 9.25 15.66
C GLY A 53 7.35 10.03 15.40
N LEU A 54 6.81 10.06 14.21
CA LEU A 54 5.60 10.81 13.84
C LEU A 54 4.39 10.48 14.73
N LYS A 55 4.17 9.21 15.05
CA LYS A 55 3.09 8.77 15.96
C LYS A 55 3.12 9.39 17.36
N LYS A 56 4.27 9.84 17.83
CA LYS A 56 4.40 10.50 19.12
C LYS A 56 3.95 11.96 19.08
N GLN A 57 3.87 12.54 17.90
CA GLN A 57 3.55 13.95 17.69
C GLN A 57 2.13 14.17 17.22
N LYS A 58 1.49 13.15 16.64
CA LYS A 58 0.16 13.23 16.02
C LYS A 58 -0.87 12.40 16.77
N THR A 59 -2.13 12.77 16.67
CA THR A 59 -3.22 12.03 17.32
C THR A 59 -3.47 10.68 16.62
N ILE A 60 -3.47 9.59 17.39
CA ILE A 60 -3.83 8.26 16.90
C ILE A 60 -5.35 8.12 16.87
N ILE A 61 -5.91 7.99 15.66
CA ILE A 61 -7.36 7.95 15.41
C ILE A 61 -7.93 6.52 15.30
N GLY A 62 -7.18 5.52 15.70
CA GLY A 62 -7.56 4.10 15.64
C GLY A 62 -6.69 3.30 14.69
N GLY A 63 -7.24 2.21 14.15
CA GLY A 63 -6.65 1.40 13.09
C GLY A 63 -7.29 1.70 11.73
N THR A 64 -6.83 1.01 10.66
CA THR A 64 -7.37 1.15 9.30
C THR A 64 -8.81 0.62 9.18
N LYS A 65 -9.17 -0.37 9.98
CA LYS A 65 -10.50 -1.02 10.01
C LYS A 65 -11.34 -0.68 11.27
N ASN A 66 -10.86 0.26 12.11
CA ASN A 66 -11.56 0.66 13.34
C ASN A 66 -11.16 2.09 13.73
N PHE A 67 -12.03 3.06 13.43
CA PHE A 67 -11.81 4.48 13.68
C PHE A 67 -12.37 4.92 15.04
N HIS A 68 -11.65 5.81 15.72
CA HIS A 68 -12.14 6.53 16.90
C HIS A 68 -12.80 7.84 16.46
N PHE A 69 -14.11 7.80 16.16
CA PHE A 69 -14.86 8.93 15.61
C PHE A 69 -14.81 10.17 16.50
N ASP A 70 -14.83 10.01 17.82
CA ASP A 70 -14.73 11.12 18.76
C ASP A 70 -13.39 11.86 18.65
N LYS A 71 -12.28 11.11 18.48
CA LYS A 71 -10.97 11.70 18.25
C LYS A 71 -10.89 12.42 16.91
N ILE A 72 -11.47 11.83 15.87
CA ILE A 72 -11.56 12.47 14.54
C ILE A 72 -12.36 13.78 14.66
N ALA A 73 -13.51 13.76 15.34
CA ALA A 73 -14.34 14.95 15.53
C ALA A 73 -13.62 16.05 16.31
N ALA A 74 -12.87 15.69 17.36
CA ALA A 74 -12.08 16.66 18.13
C ALA A 74 -10.97 17.31 17.30
N LEU A 75 -10.46 16.64 16.28
CA LEU A 75 -9.45 17.18 15.37
C LEU A 75 -10.02 18.11 14.32
N GLN A 76 -11.35 18.15 14.10
CA GLN A 76 -12.03 19.00 13.11
C GLN A 76 -11.32 18.98 11.74
N PRO A 77 -11.17 17.81 11.09
CA PRO A 77 -10.44 17.71 9.83
C PRO A 77 -11.19 18.45 8.70
N ASP A 78 -10.42 19.07 7.82
CA ASP A 78 -10.91 19.65 6.58
C ASP A 78 -10.58 18.78 5.35
N LEU A 79 -9.82 17.68 5.56
CA LEU A 79 -9.62 16.61 4.59
C LEU A 79 -9.29 15.29 5.30
N ILE A 80 -9.92 14.21 4.86
CA ILE A 80 -9.59 12.85 5.26
C ILE A 80 -9.16 12.07 4.02
N ILE A 81 -8.04 11.35 4.09
CA ILE A 81 -7.50 10.57 2.98
C ILE A 81 -7.51 9.09 3.35
N GLY A 82 -8.19 8.28 2.55
CA GLY A 82 -8.34 6.84 2.73
C GLY A 82 -8.04 6.01 1.48
N ASN A 83 -8.22 4.68 1.60
CA ASN A 83 -8.09 3.72 0.52
C ASN A 83 -9.22 2.69 0.61
N LYS A 84 -9.74 2.27 -0.52
CA LYS A 84 -10.87 1.35 -0.64
C LYS A 84 -10.58 -0.03 -0.04
N GLU A 85 -9.40 -0.57 -0.27
CA GLU A 85 -9.02 -1.89 0.21
C GLU A 85 -8.70 -1.91 1.70
N GLU A 86 -8.02 -0.88 2.19
CA GLU A 86 -7.53 -0.84 3.56
C GLU A 86 -8.57 -0.36 4.57
N ASN A 87 -9.53 0.46 4.16
CA ASN A 87 -10.53 1.00 5.06
C ASN A 87 -11.85 0.23 4.96
N TYR A 88 -12.66 0.25 6.03
CA TYR A 88 -13.96 -0.37 6.03
C TYR A 88 -15.05 0.61 5.56
N GLN A 89 -15.93 0.10 4.71
CA GLN A 89 -16.92 0.91 3.99
C GLN A 89 -17.85 1.70 4.92
N GLU A 90 -18.35 1.08 5.98
CA GLU A 90 -19.29 1.68 6.91
C GLU A 90 -18.67 2.88 7.65
N GLY A 91 -17.39 2.75 8.03
CA GLY A 91 -16.67 3.84 8.69
C GLY A 91 -16.43 5.02 7.75
N ILE A 92 -16.08 4.75 6.50
CA ILE A 92 -15.94 5.79 5.46
C ILE A 92 -17.29 6.50 5.25
N ALA A 93 -18.39 5.75 5.08
CA ALA A 93 -19.73 6.31 4.89
C ALA A 93 -20.20 7.21 6.05
N LEU A 94 -19.75 6.94 7.28
CA LEU A 94 -20.02 7.80 8.44
C LEU A 94 -19.20 9.09 8.41
N LEU A 95 -17.93 9.00 7.98
CA LEU A 95 -17.05 10.17 7.88
C LEU A 95 -17.49 11.13 6.77
N GLU A 96 -17.90 10.61 5.63
CA GLU A 96 -18.36 11.38 4.46
C GLU A 96 -19.59 12.26 4.75
N LYS A 97 -20.41 11.90 5.73
CA LYS A 97 -21.54 12.73 6.17
C LYS A 97 -21.12 14.07 6.79
N LYS A 98 -19.87 14.19 7.22
CA LYS A 98 -19.38 15.32 8.02
C LYS A 98 -18.13 15.98 7.47
N TYR A 99 -17.33 15.26 6.69
CA TYR A 99 -16.01 15.71 6.26
C TYR A 99 -15.77 15.40 4.78
N PRO A 100 -14.94 16.17 4.08
CA PRO A 100 -14.40 15.78 2.78
C PRO A 100 -13.53 14.51 2.95
N VAL A 101 -13.90 13.41 2.28
CA VAL A 101 -13.16 12.14 2.32
C VAL A 101 -12.74 11.78 0.90
N TRP A 102 -11.44 11.82 0.63
CA TRP A 102 -10.85 11.43 -0.64
C TRP A 102 -10.33 10.00 -0.55
N MET A 103 -10.75 9.13 -1.48
CA MET A 103 -10.41 7.72 -1.48
C MET A 103 -9.62 7.34 -2.72
N SER A 104 -8.61 6.50 -2.53
CA SER A 104 -7.94 5.83 -3.64
C SER A 104 -8.44 4.39 -3.83
N ASP A 105 -8.27 3.89 -5.06
CA ASP A 105 -8.48 2.50 -5.47
C ASP A 105 -7.32 2.11 -6.39
N ILE A 106 -6.41 1.23 -5.95
CA ILE A 106 -5.08 1.08 -6.54
C ILE A 106 -4.80 -0.39 -6.80
N TYR A 107 -4.51 -0.73 -8.06
CA TYR A 107 -4.17 -2.07 -8.53
C TYR A 107 -2.85 -2.11 -9.29
N THR A 108 -2.40 -0.97 -9.83
CA THR A 108 -1.22 -0.85 -10.68
C THR A 108 -0.33 0.31 -10.23
N LEU A 109 0.90 0.38 -10.75
CA LEU A 109 1.79 1.51 -10.55
C LEU A 109 1.20 2.80 -11.15
N GLU A 110 0.50 2.69 -12.26
CA GLU A 110 -0.19 3.81 -12.92
C GLU A 110 -1.27 4.39 -12.00
N ASP A 111 -2.08 3.53 -11.35
CA ASP A 111 -3.07 3.97 -10.34
C ASP A 111 -2.38 4.66 -9.14
N ALA A 112 -1.20 4.18 -8.74
CA ALA A 112 -0.41 4.81 -7.67
C ALA A 112 0.08 6.21 -8.10
N PHE A 113 0.51 6.39 -9.35
CA PHE A 113 0.89 7.71 -9.88
C PHE A 113 -0.31 8.66 -9.96
N GLU A 114 -1.47 8.17 -10.40
CA GLU A 114 -2.71 8.97 -10.39
C GLU A 114 -3.09 9.40 -8.97
N MET A 115 -2.96 8.50 -7.98
CA MET A 115 -3.18 8.82 -6.58
C MET A 115 -2.22 9.89 -6.08
N ILE A 116 -0.92 9.76 -6.34
CA ILE A 116 0.10 10.76 -5.92
C ILE A 116 -0.21 12.12 -6.55
N LYS A 117 -0.53 12.15 -7.84
CA LYS A 117 -0.93 13.35 -8.57
C LYS A 117 -2.20 13.98 -7.99
N GLY A 118 -3.22 13.15 -7.72
CA GLY A 118 -4.48 13.58 -7.11
C GLY A 118 -4.28 14.20 -5.73
N ILE A 119 -3.50 13.56 -4.85
CA ILE A 119 -3.15 14.10 -3.52
C ILE A 119 -2.38 15.41 -3.69
N GLY A 120 -1.43 15.50 -4.61
CA GLY A 120 -0.71 16.74 -4.92
C GLY A 120 -1.64 17.89 -5.32
N ALA A 121 -2.64 17.60 -6.14
CA ALA A 121 -3.62 18.59 -6.61
C ALA A 121 -4.52 19.09 -5.45
N ILE A 122 -5.11 18.18 -4.66
CA ILE A 122 -6.03 18.55 -3.57
C ILE A 122 -5.35 19.23 -2.38
N THR A 123 -4.03 19.05 -2.22
CA THR A 123 -3.26 19.63 -1.11
C THR A 123 -2.41 20.84 -1.49
N GLY A 124 -2.38 21.17 -2.78
CA GLY A 124 -1.54 22.26 -3.31
C GLY A 124 -0.04 21.92 -3.36
N THR A 125 0.31 20.63 -3.48
CA THR A 125 1.69 20.13 -3.57
C THR A 125 1.98 19.43 -4.92
N ALA A 126 1.34 19.90 -6.00
CA ALA A 126 1.44 19.28 -7.31
C ALA A 126 2.89 19.16 -7.82
N ALA A 127 3.72 20.21 -7.63
CA ALA A 127 5.11 20.19 -8.04
C ALA A 127 5.95 19.13 -7.31
N GLN A 128 5.67 18.89 -6.01
CA GLN A 128 6.32 17.84 -5.23
C GLN A 128 5.88 16.46 -5.71
N ALA A 129 4.57 16.29 -5.96
CA ALA A 129 4.01 15.05 -6.49
C ALA A 129 4.60 14.68 -7.87
N GLU A 130 4.71 15.64 -8.78
CA GLU A 130 5.32 15.41 -10.09
C GLU A 130 6.80 15.02 -10.01
N ARG A 131 7.58 15.67 -9.13
CA ARG A 131 8.97 15.27 -8.89
C ARG A 131 9.07 13.84 -8.36
N LEU A 132 8.26 13.49 -7.38
CA LEU A 132 8.24 12.13 -6.81
C LEU A 132 7.87 11.08 -7.86
N ILE A 133 6.84 11.33 -8.67
CA ILE A 133 6.44 10.44 -9.77
C ILE A 133 7.58 10.26 -10.77
N HIS A 134 8.26 11.37 -11.12
CA HIS A 134 9.38 11.33 -12.05
C HIS A 134 10.54 10.46 -11.52
N GLU A 135 10.93 10.64 -10.25
CA GLU A 135 11.95 9.84 -9.58
C GLU A 135 11.60 8.35 -9.59
N ILE A 136 10.39 7.99 -9.14
CA ILE A 136 9.93 6.60 -9.11
C ILE A 136 9.91 6.01 -10.53
N ASN A 137 9.38 6.74 -11.49
CA ASN A 137 9.27 6.26 -12.88
C ASN A 137 10.64 6.02 -13.52
N GLN A 138 11.63 6.86 -13.23
CA GLN A 138 13.02 6.62 -13.66
C GLN A 138 13.57 5.34 -13.05
N ASP A 139 13.41 5.12 -11.75
CA ASP A 139 13.89 3.92 -11.08
C ASP A 139 13.20 2.66 -11.61
N MET A 140 11.89 2.70 -11.84
CA MET A 140 11.17 1.57 -12.45
C MET A 140 11.64 1.25 -13.87
N ALA A 141 12.03 2.25 -14.66
CA ALA A 141 12.56 2.04 -16.00
C ALA A 141 13.93 1.35 -16.03
N PHE A 142 14.70 1.43 -14.95
CA PHE A 142 15.98 0.75 -14.79
C PHE A 142 15.87 -0.67 -14.23
N LEU A 143 14.70 -1.08 -13.74
CA LEU A 143 14.51 -2.46 -13.31
C LEU A 143 14.81 -3.40 -14.48
N SER A 144 15.62 -4.41 -14.21
CA SER A 144 15.98 -5.42 -15.21
C SER A 144 14.72 -6.07 -15.77
N GLN A 145 14.57 -6.06 -17.08
CA GLN A 145 13.47 -6.73 -17.78
C GLN A 145 13.69 -8.27 -17.87
N GLY A 146 14.71 -8.80 -17.18
CA GLY A 146 14.96 -10.23 -17.12
C GLY A 146 13.94 -10.97 -16.26
N ALA A 147 13.37 -12.05 -16.80
CA ALA A 147 12.53 -12.95 -16.01
C ALA A 147 13.36 -13.59 -14.89
N ARG A 148 12.95 -13.42 -13.63
CA ARG A 148 13.55 -14.08 -12.46
C ARG A 148 13.06 -15.52 -12.32
N GLY A 149 11.83 -15.79 -12.74
CA GLY A 149 11.16 -17.08 -12.63
C GLY A 149 9.71 -16.96 -12.21
N THR A 150 9.11 -18.10 -11.96
CA THR A 150 7.73 -18.22 -11.48
C THR A 150 7.67 -18.03 -9.96
N ALA A 151 6.61 -17.38 -9.47
CA ALA A 151 6.46 -17.10 -8.04
C ALA A 151 5.03 -17.31 -7.53
N VAL A 152 4.95 -17.64 -6.25
CA VAL A 152 3.76 -17.48 -5.41
C VAL A 152 4.14 -16.55 -4.25
N TYR A 153 3.30 -15.55 -3.99
CA TYR A 153 3.50 -14.58 -2.90
C TYR A 153 2.44 -14.79 -1.83
N LEU A 154 2.84 -15.07 -0.58
CA LEU A 154 1.94 -15.27 0.54
C LEU A 154 1.91 -14.05 1.45
N ILE A 155 0.70 -13.61 1.80
CA ILE A 155 0.45 -12.51 2.75
C ILE A 155 -0.07 -13.01 4.10
N TRP A 156 -0.59 -14.25 4.19
CA TRP A 156 -1.15 -14.83 5.40
C TRP A 156 -0.89 -16.33 5.45
N LYS A 157 -0.81 -16.91 6.66
CA LYS A 157 -0.44 -18.31 6.83
C LYS A 157 -1.63 -19.24 7.11
N ASP A 158 -2.51 -18.86 7.99
CA ASP A 158 -3.61 -19.73 8.45
C ASP A 158 -4.95 -18.97 8.40
N PRO A 159 -5.73 -19.14 7.32
CA PRO A 159 -5.45 -19.93 6.12
C PRO A 159 -4.33 -19.33 5.27
N MET A 160 -3.67 -20.13 4.43
CA MET A 160 -2.68 -19.58 3.49
C MET A 160 -3.38 -18.72 2.45
N MET A 161 -3.10 -17.42 2.46
CA MET A 161 -3.65 -16.49 1.45
C MET A 161 -2.54 -16.03 0.54
N ALA A 162 -2.73 -16.27 -0.75
CA ALA A 162 -1.80 -15.86 -1.81
C ALA A 162 -2.27 -14.58 -2.51
N VAL A 163 -1.35 -13.95 -3.21
CA VAL A 163 -1.62 -12.78 -4.04
C VAL A 163 -1.94 -13.23 -5.47
N GLY A 164 -3.11 -12.86 -5.97
CA GLY A 164 -3.53 -13.05 -7.35
C GLY A 164 -3.66 -11.74 -8.14
N PRO A 165 -4.13 -11.81 -9.39
CA PRO A 165 -4.44 -10.62 -10.19
C PRO A 165 -5.40 -9.65 -9.48
N GLN A 166 -5.51 -8.43 -10.00
CA GLN A 166 -6.32 -7.35 -9.41
C GLN A 166 -5.85 -6.96 -7.99
N THR A 167 -4.53 -7.01 -7.75
CA THR A 167 -3.87 -6.48 -6.56
C THR A 167 -2.64 -5.69 -6.96
N PHE A 168 -2.29 -4.67 -6.18
CA PHE A 168 -1.07 -3.89 -6.41
C PHE A 168 0.20 -4.75 -6.33
N ILE A 169 0.22 -5.71 -5.40
CA ILE A 169 1.36 -6.64 -5.24
C ILE A 169 1.57 -7.48 -6.50
N HIS A 170 0.50 -7.88 -7.19
CA HIS A 170 0.62 -8.63 -8.45
C HIS A 170 1.32 -7.80 -9.54
N ASP A 171 0.98 -6.51 -9.69
CA ASP A 171 1.65 -5.61 -10.62
C ASP A 171 3.14 -5.45 -10.26
N MET A 172 3.44 -5.26 -8.97
CA MET A 172 4.81 -5.10 -8.48
C MET A 172 5.64 -6.37 -8.63
N LEU A 173 5.05 -7.57 -8.49
CA LEU A 173 5.72 -8.84 -8.81
C LEU A 173 6.17 -8.88 -10.27
N GLY A 174 5.29 -8.51 -11.20
CA GLY A 174 5.63 -8.44 -12.62
C GLY A 174 6.79 -7.45 -12.89
N ARG A 175 6.77 -6.28 -12.25
CA ARG A 175 7.84 -5.27 -12.36
C ARG A 175 9.16 -5.74 -11.74
N ALA A 176 9.09 -6.58 -10.70
CA ALA A 176 10.26 -7.23 -10.12
C ALA A 176 10.81 -8.39 -10.98
N GLY A 177 10.16 -8.73 -12.10
CA GLY A 177 10.57 -9.80 -13.01
C GLY A 177 10.03 -11.19 -12.64
N PHE A 178 9.08 -11.30 -11.71
CA PHE A 178 8.44 -12.56 -11.37
C PHE A 178 7.18 -12.80 -12.19
N ILE A 179 6.94 -14.06 -12.56
CA ILE A 179 5.69 -14.52 -13.15
C ILE A 179 4.83 -15.10 -12.03
N ASN A 180 3.77 -14.40 -11.64
CA ASN A 180 2.86 -14.89 -10.61
C ASN A 180 2.03 -16.07 -11.14
N LEU A 181 2.11 -17.22 -10.49
CA LEU A 181 1.39 -18.43 -10.86
C LEU A 181 -0.06 -18.46 -10.38
N VAL A 182 -0.43 -17.62 -9.42
CA VAL A 182 -1.79 -17.54 -8.90
C VAL A 182 -2.68 -16.84 -9.91
N GLN A 183 -3.69 -17.55 -10.44
CA GLN A 183 -4.60 -17.03 -11.47
C GLN A 183 -5.92 -16.50 -10.90
N GLU A 184 -6.32 -16.96 -9.72
CA GLU A 184 -7.52 -16.45 -9.05
C GLU A 184 -7.29 -15.01 -8.57
N PRO A 185 -8.26 -14.10 -8.81
CA PRO A 185 -8.08 -12.68 -8.46
C PRO A 185 -8.10 -12.44 -6.95
N ARG A 186 -7.51 -11.34 -6.56
CA ARG A 186 -7.43 -10.84 -5.18
C ARG A 186 -6.52 -11.71 -4.31
N TYR A 187 -7.05 -12.28 -3.23
CA TYR A 187 -6.29 -13.01 -2.23
C TYR A 187 -6.89 -14.40 -1.98
N PRO A 188 -6.75 -15.33 -2.95
CA PRO A 188 -7.28 -16.68 -2.79
C PRO A 188 -6.57 -17.44 -1.67
N GLU A 189 -7.31 -18.35 -1.05
CA GLU A 189 -6.75 -19.35 -0.15
C GLU A 189 -6.14 -20.49 -0.96
N LEU A 190 -4.93 -20.91 -0.60
CA LEU A 190 -4.25 -22.04 -1.17
C LEU A 190 -4.00 -23.12 -0.12
N SER A 191 -4.10 -24.37 -0.52
CA SER A 191 -3.61 -25.51 0.25
C SER A 191 -2.13 -25.79 -0.05
N MET A 192 -1.50 -26.61 0.78
CA MET A 192 -0.14 -27.10 0.49
C MET A 192 -0.08 -27.94 -0.79
N GLU A 193 -1.17 -28.64 -1.11
CA GLU A 193 -1.30 -29.40 -2.35
C GLU A 193 -1.33 -28.47 -3.58
N ASP A 194 -2.05 -27.35 -3.49
CA ASP A 194 -2.05 -26.33 -4.55
C ASP A 194 -0.66 -25.77 -4.79
N LEU A 195 0.08 -25.45 -3.72
CA LEU A 195 1.47 -24.98 -3.84
C LEU A 195 2.38 -26.02 -4.52
N LYS A 196 2.24 -27.30 -4.17
CA LYS A 196 2.99 -28.40 -4.82
C LYS A 196 2.63 -28.54 -6.30
N ASN A 197 1.35 -28.41 -6.64
CA ASN A 197 0.87 -28.50 -8.02
C ASN A 197 1.34 -27.30 -8.87
N LEU A 198 1.34 -26.10 -8.29
CA LEU A 198 1.87 -24.88 -8.94
C LEU A 198 3.38 -24.98 -9.18
N SER A 199 4.11 -25.65 -8.28
CA SER A 199 5.57 -25.85 -8.37
C SER A 199 6.34 -24.55 -8.72
N PRO A 200 6.21 -23.48 -7.94
CA PRO A 200 6.86 -22.22 -8.23
C PRO A 200 8.37 -22.30 -8.04
N ASP A 201 9.15 -21.53 -8.84
CA ASP A 201 10.57 -21.36 -8.60
C ASP A 201 10.81 -20.62 -7.26
N PHE A 202 9.93 -19.67 -6.92
CA PHE A 202 10.02 -18.84 -5.72
C PHE A 202 8.73 -18.88 -4.90
N LEU A 203 8.86 -19.08 -3.58
CA LEU A 203 7.82 -18.82 -2.61
C LEU A 203 8.20 -17.59 -1.77
N LEU A 204 7.54 -16.47 -2.03
CA LEU A 204 7.81 -15.19 -1.40
C LEU A 204 6.90 -15.00 -0.18
N LEU A 205 7.47 -14.91 1.01
CA LEU A 205 6.77 -14.79 2.27
C LEU A 205 6.83 -13.34 2.76
N SER A 206 5.69 -12.65 2.75
CA SER A 206 5.61 -11.23 3.11
C SER A 206 5.89 -10.97 4.59
N SER A 207 6.58 -9.87 4.91
CA SER A 207 6.75 -9.42 6.29
C SER A 207 5.47 -8.87 6.92
N GLU A 208 4.46 -8.55 6.10
CA GLU A 208 3.15 -8.03 6.51
C GLU A 208 2.01 -8.48 5.56
N PRO A 209 0.74 -8.45 5.97
CA PRO A 209 0.26 -8.20 7.33
C PRO A 209 0.55 -9.35 8.31
N PHE A 210 0.75 -10.61 7.82
CA PHE A 210 1.23 -11.71 8.63
C PHE A 210 2.77 -11.63 8.73
N PRO A 211 3.34 -11.58 9.95
CA PRO A 211 4.78 -11.43 10.12
C PRO A 211 5.50 -12.78 9.90
N PHE A 212 5.69 -13.19 8.66
CA PHE A 212 6.49 -14.36 8.34
C PHE A 212 7.92 -14.23 8.89
N LYS A 213 8.53 -15.34 9.26
CA LYS A 213 9.86 -15.42 9.90
C LYS A 213 10.63 -16.63 9.38
N GLN A 214 11.92 -16.73 9.72
CA GLN A 214 12.79 -17.85 9.33
C GLN A 214 12.16 -19.22 9.55
N LYS A 215 11.53 -19.48 10.69
CA LYS A 215 10.86 -20.76 10.97
C LYS A 215 9.82 -21.16 9.91
N HIS A 216 9.19 -20.16 9.26
CA HIS A 216 8.22 -20.44 8.20
C HIS A 216 8.93 -20.78 6.87
N ILE A 217 10.11 -20.18 6.59
CA ILE A 217 10.95 -20.60 5.48
C ILE A 217 11.31 -22.08 5.65
N ASP A 218 11.80 -22.46 6.84
CA ASP A 218 12.23 -23.84 7.13
C ASP A 218 11.06 -24.83 6.98
N GLU A 219 9.85 -24.44 7.42
CA GLU A 219 8.63 -25.21 7.31
C GLU A 219 8.20 -25.46 5.85
N PHE A 220 8.24 -24.41 5.01
CA PHE A 220 7.88 -24.52 3.59
C PHE A 220 8.98 -25.24 2.81
N ALA A 221 10.25 -24.94 3.05
CA ALA A 221 11.37 -25.59 2.36
C ALA A 221 11.39 -27.11 2.58
N ALA A 222 11.01 -27.58 3.77
CA ALA A 222 10.89 -29.02 4.04
C ALA A 222 9.81 -29.71 3.18
N GLN A 223 8.77 -28.99 2.76
CA GLN A 223 7.66 -29.53 1.98
C GLN A 223 7.79 -29.24 0.48
N LEU A 224 8.57 -28.22 0.11
CA LEU A 224 8.80 -27.73 -1.25
C LEU A 224 10.31 -27.62 -1.53
N PRO A 225 11.05 -28.74 -1.56
CA PRO A 225 12.53 -28.73 -1.63
C PRO A 225 13.10 -28.18 -2.93
N GLN A 226 12.29 -28.04 -3.99
CA GLN A 226 12.69 -27.47 -5.27
C GLN A 226 12.36 -25.97 -5.41
N THR A 227 11.62 -25.41 -4.46
CA THR A 227 11.17 -24.01 -4.46
C THR A 227 12.12 -23.18 -3.59
N HIS A 228 12.62 -22.08 -4.12
CA HIS A 228 13.38 -21.11 -3.32
C HIS A 228 12.42 -20.30 -2.44
N THR A 229 12.39 -20.62 -1.14
CA THR A 229 11.53 -19.91 -0.18
C THR A 229 12.31 -18.81 0.50
N GLN A 230 11.81 -17.55 0.45
CA GLN A 230 12.47 -16.41 1.09
C GLN A 230 11.48 -15.42 1.69
N LEU A 231 11.94 -14.67 2.69
CA LEU A 231 11.21 -13.51 3.22
C LEU A 231 11.36 -12.33 2.27
N VAL A 232 10.29 -11.58 2.11
CA VAL A 232 10.30 -10.30 1.39
C VAL A 232 9.71 -9.19 2.24
N ASP A 233 10.19 -7.97 2.02
CA ASP A 233 9.64 -6.78 2.66
C ASP A 233 8.26 -6.46 2.06
N GLY A 234 7.21 -6.73 2.84
CA GLY A 234 5.84 -6.51 2.42
C GLY A 234 5.52 -5.05 2.15
N GLU A 235 6.12 -4.12 2.90
CA GLU A 235 5.90 -2.69 2.68
C GLU A 235 6.36 -2.25 1.29
N LEU A 236 7.46 -2.80 0.77
CA LEU A 236 7.98 -2.43 -0.55
C LEU A 236 7.13 -2.98 -1.70
N PHE A 237 6.41 -4.09 -1.48
CA PHE A 237 5.49 -4.63 -2.49
C PHE A 237 4.05 -4.08 -2.38
N SER A 238 3.62 -3.62 -1.19
CA SER A 238 2.23 -3.23 -0.94
C SER A 238 1.99 -1.74 -0.75
N TRP A 239 3.03 -0.93 -0.45
CA TRP A 239 2.86 0.49 -0.18
C TRP A 239 3.00 1.33 -1.45
N TYR A 240 1.89 1.75 -1.97
CA TYR A 240 1.72 2.56 -3.17
C TYR A 240 1.85 4.07 -2.88
N GLY A 241 3.01 4.52 -2.47
CA GLY A 241 3.28 5.93 -2.14
C GLY A 241 4.74 6.27 -2.40
N SER A 242 5.28 7.16 -1.61
CA SER A 242 6.66 7.59 -1.73
C SER A 242 7.69 6.50 -1.47
N ARG A 243 7.28 5.40 -0.79
CA ARG A 243 8.13 4.23 -0.54
C ARG A 243 8.57 3.51 -1.83
N LEU A 244 7.84 3.68 -2.92
CA LEU A 244 8.19 3.12 -4.24
C LEU A 244 9.56 3.55 -4.74
N ARG A 245 10.12 4.67 -4.25
CA ARG A 245 11.50 5.11 -4.56
C ARG A 245 12.59 4.13 -4.09
N TYR A 246 12.27 3.25 -3.15
CA TYR A 246 13.21 2.24 -2.62
C TYR A 246 13.04 0.88 -3.27
N PHE A 247 12.01 0.71 -4.11
CA PHE A 247 11.64 -0.59 -4.68
C PHE A 247 12.74 -1.15 -5.59
N ARG A 248 13.33 -0.31 -6.45
CA ARG A 248 14.40 -0.72 -7.35
C ARG A 248 15.60 -1.30 -6.61
N GLU A 249 16.18 -0.55 -5.68
CA GLU A 249 17.35 -0.97 -4.90
C GLU A 249 17.07 -2.29 -4.17
N TYR A 250 15.87 -2.41 -3.61
CA TYR A 250 15.44 -3.61 -2.93
C TYR A 250 15.35 -4.82 -3.87
N VAL A 251 14.71 -4.67 -5.03
CA VAL A 251 14.54 -5.75 -6.02
C VAL A 251 15.89 -6.19 -6.60
N GLU A 252 16.80 -5.24 -6.88
CA GLU A 252 18.17 -5.55 -7.34
C GLU A 252 18.95 -6.37 -6.30
N GLY A 253 18.65 -6.22 -5.01
CA GLY A 253 19.24 -6.99 -3.91
C GLY A 253 18.55 -8.34 -3.61
N LEU A 254 17.42 -8.65 -4.24
CA LEU A 254 16.77 -9.96 -4.10
C LEU A 254 17.55 -11.03 -4.88
N ASN A 255 17.86 -12.12 -4.19
CA ASN A 255 18.59 -13.28 -4.75
C ASN A 255 17.66 -14.25 -5.45
#